data_ea732688d1e596ce2239269d002369f0
#
_entry.id   ea732688d1e596ce2239269d002369f0
#
_cell.length_a   1.000
_cell.length_b   1.000
_cell.length_c   1.000
_cell.angle_alpha   90.00
_cell.angle_beta   90.00
_cell.angle_gamma   90.00
#
_symmetry.space_group_name_H-M   'P 1'
#
loop_
_entity.id
_entity.type
_entity.pdbx_description
1 polymer ?
#
loop_
_entity_poly.entity_id
_entity_poly.type
_entity_poly.pdbx_seq_one_letter_code
_entity_poly.pdbx_strand_id
1 'polypeptide(L)'
;MPEGTEVKPGVRIAEIRGRARAILSAERVALNFLQRLSGVATLTRAYVRAVEGTGVKILDTRKTTPSLRMLEKHATAVGGAMNHRFGLFDGMLIKENHAKVAGGLARAVEKAKARPLGLPLVAEARTVEEAEILATLGVDRILLDNFTPSQVTMTVRRLKALGKAGKLEGPRPATAKRAAKGGGTAVAAPESISSGGIPEIEVSGGIRLENIREFALPGVTYISVGALTHSAPALDLSLLVDDVS
;
A
#
# COMPACT_ATOMS: atom_id res chain seq x y z
N MET A 1 24.44 -7.10 -8.11
CA MET A 1 23.33 -8.07 -7.97
C MET A 1 22.03 -7.43 -8.43
N PRO A 2 21.01 -8.18 -8.91
CA PRO A 2 19.70 -7.64 -9.24
C PRO A 2 18.99 -7.10 -8.00
N GLU A 3 18.11 -6.10 -8.19
CA GLU A 3 17.24 -5.59 -7.12
C GLU A 3 16.36 -6.70 -6.54
N GLY A 4 16.07 -6.64 -5.25
CA GLY A 4 15.26 -7.64 -4.55
C GLY A 4 15.99 -8.94 -4.23
N THR A 5 17.27 -9.06 -4.58
CA THR A 5 18.07 -10.23 -4.18
C THR A 5 18.29 -10.22 -2.66
N GLU A 6 17.98 -11.33 -2.01
CA GLU A 6 18.29 -11.51 -0.59
C GLU A 6 19.76 -11.87 -0.42
N VAL A 7 20.41 -11.19 0.49
CA VAL A 7 21.84 -11.38 0.75
C VAL A 7 22.10 -11.69 2.22
N LYS A 8 23.21 -12.40 2.46
CA LYS A 8 23.73 -12.66 3.81
C LYS A 8 24.77 -11.60 4.18
N PRO A 9 25.06 -11.38 5.47
CA PRO A 9 26.18 -10.55 5.89
C PRO A 9 27.49 -10.95 5.23
N GLY A 10 28.32 -9.97 4.86
CA GLY A 10 29.62 -10.17 4.22
C GLY A 10 29.59 -10.45 2.70
N VAL A 11 28.40 -10.46 2.09
CA VAL A 11 28.28 -10.66 0.64
C VAL A 11 28.50 -9.34 -0.10
N ARG A 12 29.37 -9.38 -1.14
CA ARG A 12 29.55 -8.24 -2.08
C ARG A 12 28.30 -8.09 -2.95
N ILE A 13 27.60 -6.97 -2.82
CA ILE A 13 26.36 -6.68 -3.55
C ILE A 13 26.59 -5.93 -4.85
N ALA A 14 27.64 -5.09 -4.92
CA ALA A 14 27.99 -4.29 -6.08
C ALA A 14 29.51 -4.05 -6.14
N GLU A 15 29.98 -3.68 -7.30
CA GLU A 15 31.36 -3.23 -7.54
C GLU A 15 31.29 -1.91 -8.31
N ILE A 16 32.13 -0.94 -7.91
CA ILE A 16 32.19 0.39 -8.50
C ILE A 16 33.64 0.62 -8.94
N ARG A 17 33.81 0.97 -10.18
CA ARG A 17 35.14 1.31 -10.77
C ARG A 17 35.14 2.77 -11.21
N GLY A 18 36.20 3.49 -10.87
CA GLY A 18 36.36 4.88 -11.27
C GLY A 18 37.48 5.59 -10.51
N ARG A 19 37.54 6.90 -10.68
CA ARG A 19 38.55 7.72 -9.97
C ARG A 19 38.28 7.69 -8.46
N ALA A 20 39.25 7.31 -7.66
CA ALA A 20 39.14 7.19 -6.20
C ALA A 20 38.53 8.44 -5.57
N ARG A 21 38.97 9.64 -5.95
CA ARG A 21 38.42 10.90 -5.45
C ARG A 21 36.90 11.05 -5.69
N ALA A 22 36.42 10.65 -6.86
CA ALA A 22 35.01 10.73 -7.20
C ALA A 22 34.18 9.73 -6.37
N ILE A 23 34.68 8.49 -6.25
CA ILE A 23 34.03 7.42 -5.48
C ILE A 23 33.94 7.85 -4.01
N LEU A 24 35.04 8.25 -3.38
CA LEU A 24 35.07 8.66 -1.97
C LEU A 24 34.22 9.92 -1.68
N SER A 25 34.12 10.84 -2.65
CA SER A 25 33.28 12.03 -2.51
C SER A 25 31.77 11.68 -2.55
N ALA A 26 31.36 10.66 -3.29
CA ALA A 26 29.97 10.26 -3.45
C ALA A 26 29.54 9.15 -2.48
N GLU A 27 30.50 8.42 -1.89
CA GLU A 27 30.27 7.23 -1.07
C GLU A 27 29.17 7.41 -0.03
N ARG A 28 29.30 8.40 0.84
CA ARG A 28 28.36 8.56 1.96
C ARG A 28 26.93 8.78 1.51
N VAL A 29 26.74 9.61 0.48
CA VAL A 29 25.41 9.87 -0.07
C VAL A 29 24.82 8.61 -0.72
N ALA A 30 25.61 7.90 -1.51
CA ALA A 30 25.20 6.66 -2.16
C ALA A 30 24.82 5.59 -1.12
N LEU A 31 25.66 5.39 -0.11
CA LEU A 31 25.38 4.44 0.99
C LEU A 31 24.12 4.82 1.77
N ASN A 32 23.92 6.10 2.08
CA ASN A 32 22.69 6.51 2.80
C ASN A 32 21.41 6.13 2.05
N PHE A 33 21.35 6.35 0.74
CA PHE A 33 20.22 5.93 -0.09
C PHE A 33 20.08 4.41 -0.12
N LEU A 34 21.18 3.72 -0.39
CA LEU A 34 21.18 2.26 -0.54
C LEU A 34 20.78 1.57 0.78
N GLN A 35 21.35 2.00 1.90
CA GLN A 35 21.02 1.49 3.24
C GLN A 35 19.54 1.72 3.58
N ARG A 36 19.03 2.94 3.37
CA ARG A 36 17.65 3.30 3.65
C ARG A 36 16.68 2.48 2.81
N LEU A 37 16.86 2.46 1.49
CA LEU A 37 15.91 1.80 0.57
C LEU A 37 15.98 0.27 0.68
N SER A 38 17.16 -0.30 0.91
CA SER A 38 17.29 -1.74 1.19
C SER A 38 16.59 -2.12 2.49
N GLY A 39 16.65 -1.25 3.51
CA GLY A 39 15.91 -1.46 4.75
C GLY A 39 14.39 -1.46 4.53
N VAL A 40 13.87 -0.53 3.73
CA VAL A 40 12.45 -0.50 3.32
C VAL A 40 12.05 -1.78 2.60
N ALA A 41 12.84 -2.22 1.62
CA ALA A 41 12.57 -3.44 0.87
C ALA A 41 12.62 -4.69 1.77
N THR A 42 13.59 -4.76 2.68
CA THR A 42 13.76 -5.88 3.62
C THR A 42 12.58 -5.98 4.58
N LEU A 43 12.19 -4.87 5.21
CA LEU A 43 11.03 -4.84 6.09
C LEU A 43 9.76 -5.22 5.32
N THR A 44 9.58 -4.68 4.12
CA THR A 44 8.43 -5.00 3.27
C THR A 44 8.37 -6.50 2.96
N ARG A 45 9.48 -7.13 2.62
CA ARG A 45 9.57 -8.58 2.37
C ARG A 45 9.11 -9.38 3.58
N ALA A 46 9.47 -8.96 4.80
CA ALA A 46 9.04 -9.61 6.02
C ALA A 46 7.51 -9.57 6.18
N TYR A 47 6.87 -8.42 5.92
CA TYR A 47 5.41 -8.28 5.97
C TYR A 47 4.71 -9.12 4.88
N VAL A 48 5.25 -9.13 3.66
CA VAL A 48 4.69 -9.95 2.55
C VAL A 48 4.73 -11.43 2.91
N ARG A 49 5.85 -11.91 3.44
CA ARG A 49 5.99 -13.31 3.90
C ARG A 49 5.04 -13.66 5.05
N ALA A 50 4.83 -12.72 5.97
CA ALA A 50 3.94 -12.97 7.11
C ALA A 50 2.49 -13.26 6.70
N VAL A 51 2.04 -12.79 5.53
CA VAL A 51 0.70 -13.07 5.00
C VAL A 51 0.68 -14.09 3.86
N GLU A 52 1.81 -14.71 3.57
CA GLU A 52 1.91 -15.71 2.48
C GLU A 52 0.90 -16.84 2.67
N GLY A 53 0.30 -17.30 1.57
CA GLY A 53 -0.72 -18.35 1.55
C GLY A 53 -2.12 -17.89 1.94
N THR A 54 -2.34 -16.61 2.34
CA THR A 54 -3.68 -16.09 2.69
C THR A 54 -4.42 -15.45 1.51
N GLY A 55 -3.71 -15.10 0.45
CA GLY A 55 -4.23 -14.31 -0.69
C GLY A 55 -4.29 -12.80 -0.42
N VAL A 56 -4.03 -12.34 0.81
CA VAL A 56 -4.00 -10.92 1.16
C VAL A 56 -2.73 -10.26 0.61
N LYS A 57 -2.87 -9.05 0.06
CA LYS A 57 -1.76 -8.25 -0.49
C LYS A 57 -1.40 -7.12 0.48
N ILE A 58 -0.11 -6.84 0.60
CA ILE A 58 0.40 -5.74 1.41
C ILE A 58 0.44 -4.47 0.56
N LEU A 59 -0.03 -3.35 1.14
CA LEU A 59 0.08 -2.02 0.55
C LEU A 59 1.01 -1.13 1.38
N ASP A 60 1.75 -0.29 0.69
CA ASP A 60 2.39 0.88 1.31
C ASP A 60 1.36 1.98 1.62
N THR A 61 1.83 3.13 2.05
CA THR A 61 0.99 4.31 2.30
C THR A 61 1.65 5.57 1.76
N ARG A 62 1.00 6.72 1.95
CA ARG A 62 1.59 8.05 1.70
C ARG A 62 2.41 8.60 2.88
N LYS A 63 2.56 7.85 3.97
CA LYS A 63 3.40 8.21 5.12
C LYS A 63 4.87 7.94 4.81
N THR A 64 5.41 8.71 3.87
CA THR A 64 6.78 8.58 3.36
C THR A 64 7.65 9.73 3.86
N THR A 65 8.96 9.53 3.83
CA THR A 65 9.93 10.60 4.06
C THR A 65 9.69 11.73 3.03
N PRO A 66 9.64 13.00 3.44
CA PRO A 66 9.52 14.11 2.51
C PRO A 66 10.55 14.01 1.37
N SER A 67 10.11 14.28 0.15
CA SER A 67 10.88 14.18 -1.10
C SER A 67 11.31 12.77 -1.53
N LEU A 68 11.24 11.73 -0.67
CA LEU A 68 11.68 10.37 -1.00
C LEU A 68 10.56 9.40 -1.39
N ARG A 69 9.30 9.86 -1.53
CA ARG A 69 8.16 8.98 -1.80
C ARG A 69 8.35 8.07 -3.01
N MET A 70 8.91 8.59 -4.10
CA MET A 70 9.14 7.79 -5.30
C MET A 70 10.08 6.61 -5.01
N LEU A 71 11.19 6.88 -4.35
CA LEU A 71 12.19 5.88 -4.02
C LEU A 71 11.68 4.87 -2.98
N GLU A 72 11.00 5.35 -1.93
CA GLU A 72 10.47 4.46 -0.89
C GLU A 72 9.35 3.56 -1.43
N LYS A 73 8.47 4.06 -2.31
CA LYS A 73 7.46 3.24 -2.98
C LYS A 73 8.07 2.24 -3.96
N HIS A 74 9.13 2.61 -4.66
CA HIS A 74 9.92 1.66 -5.46
C HIS A 74 10.48 0.55 -4.57
N ALA A 75 11.10 0.91 -3.46
CA ALA A 75 11.66 -0.07 -2.52
C ALA A 75 10.59 -1.00 -1.91
N THR A 76 9.38 -0.49 -1.61
CA THR A 76 8.28 -1.37 -1.15
C THR A 76 7.85 -2.35 -2.24
N ALA A 77 7.79 -1.92 -3.51
CA ALA A 77 7.49 -2.81 -4.63
C ALA A 77 8.57 -3.88 -4.82
N VAL A 78 9.85 -3.52 -4.70
CA VAL A 78 10.98 -4.47 -4.71
C VAL A 78 10.86 -5.49 -3.57
N GLY A 79 10.38 -5.07 -2.40
CA GLY A 79 10.06 -5.95 -1.27
C GLY A 79 8.86 -6.87 -1.50
N GLY A 80 8.07 -6.67 -2.57
CA GLY A 80 6.93 -7.49 -2.95
C GLY A 80 5.57 -6.95 -2.52
N ALA A 81 5.49 -5.74 -1.96
CA ALA A 81 4.22 -5.07 -1.69
C ALA A 81 3.69 -4.39 -2.97
N MET A 82 2.40 -4.10 -2.97
CA MET A 82 1.78 -3.23 -3.97
C MET A 82 1.78 -1.77 -3.47
N ASN A 83 1.81 -0.83 -4.40
CA ASN A 83 1.74 0.58 -4.02
C ASN A 83 0.28 1.02 -3.85
N HIS A 84 -0.04 1.65 -2.74
CA HIS A 84 -1.23 2.47 -2.60
C HIS A 84 -1.08 3.73 -3.46
N ARG A 85 -2.17 4.51 -3.68
CA ARG A 85 -2.13 5.76 -4.46
C ARG A 85 -0.89 6.60 -4.12
N PHE A 86 -0.29 7.17 -5.16
CA PHE A 86 0.93 7.95 -5.06
C PHE A 86 0.66 9.36 -4.54
N GLY A 87 -0.43 9.95 -5.02
CA GLY A 87 -0.81 11.32 -4.71
C GLY A 87 -2.32 11.49 -4.54
N LEU A 88 -2.80 12.69 -4.90
CA LEU A 88 -4.22 13.00 -4.96
C LEU A 88 -4.78 12.88 -6.38
N PHE A 89 -3.90 12.63 -7.36
CA PHE A 89 -4.18 12.61 -8.79
C PHE A 89 -4.46 11.20 -9.35
N ASP A 90 -4.17 10.15 -8.59
CA ASP A 90 -4.24 8.75 -9.04
C ASP A 90 -5.24 7.89 -8.24
N GLY A 91 -5.91 8.47 -7.24
CA GLY A 91 -6.95 7.80 -6.48
C GLY A 91 -7.66 8.73 -5.51
N MET A 92 -8.97 8.58 -5.36
CA MET A 92 -9.76 9.29 -4.37
C MET A 92 -9.79 8.46 -3.08
N LEU A 93 -9.53 9.10 -1.94
CA LEU A 93 -9.67 8.49 -0.63
C LEU A 93 -10.43 9.44 0.28
N ILE A 94 -11.65 9.07 0.63
CA ILE A 94 -12.49 9.77 1.59
C ILE A 94 -12.09 9.32 2.98
N LYS A 95 -11.77 10.28 3.83
CA LYS A 95 -11.42 10.10 5.24
C LYS A 95 -12.40 10.84 6.15
N GLU A 96 -12.33 10.57 7.45
CA GLU A 96 -13.17 11.23 8.46
C GLU A 96 -13.30 12.74 8.23
N ASN A 97 -12.19 13.45 8.06
CA ASN A 97 -12.20 14.90 7.87
C ASN A 97 -12.95 15.32 6.59
N HIS A 98 -12.86 14.54 5.52
CA HIS A 98 -13.61 14.82 4.29
C HIS A 98 -15.12 14.62 4.53
N ALA A 99 -15.50 13.55 5.23
CA ALA A 99 -16.89 13.29 5.59
C ALA A 99 -17.45 14.43 6.46
N LYS A 100 -16.70 14.87 7.47
CA LYS A 100 -17.08 15.96 8.36
C LYS A 100 -17.33 17.28 7.62
N VAL A 101 -16.41 17.67 6.73
CA VAL A 101 -16.54 18.88 5.90
C VAL A 101 -17.68 18.76 4.89
N ALA A 102 -17.96 17.58 4.37
CA ALA A 102 -19.03 17.34 3.41
C ALA A 102 -20.43 17.34 4.03
N GLY A 103 -20.53 17.22 5.36
CA GLY A 103 -21.78 17.09 6.10
C GLY A 103 -22.26 15.63 6.22
N GLY A 104 -21.33 14.68 6.23
CA GLY A 104 -21.54 13.25 6.44
C GLY A 104 -20.87 12.36 5.39
N LEU A 105 -20.70 11.08 5.73
CA LEU A 105 -19.99 10.10 4.90
C LEU A 105 -20.70 9.89 3.56
N ALA A 106 -22.01 9.69 3.57
CA ALA A 106 -22.80 9.51 2.34
C ALA A 106 -22.66 10.71 1.38
N ARG A 107 -22.82 11.92 1.92
CA ARG A 107 -22.65 13.16 1.10
C ARG A 107 -21.23 13.29 0.52
N ALA A 108 -20.20 12.85 1.26
CA ALA A 108 -18.84 12.87 0.76
C ALA A 108 -18.66 11.92 -0.42
N VAL A 109 -19.23 10.72 -0.34
CA VAL A 109 -19.21 9.72 -1.42
C VAL A 109 -20.00 10.22 -2.62
N GLU A 110 -21.21 10.74 -2.44
CA GLU A 110 -22.05 11.31 -3.52
C GLU A 110 -21.32 12.43 -4.28
N LYS A 111 -20.72 13.38 -3.55
CA LYS A 111 -19.92 14.46 -4.16
C LYS A 111 -18.72 13.93 -4.93
N ALA A 112 -18.06 12.89 -4.44
CA ALA A 112 -16.94 12.26 -5.15
C ALA A 112 -17.42 11.53 -6.41
N LYS A 113 -18.53 10.81 -6.33
CA LYS A 113 -19.14 10.10 -7.47
C LYS A 113 -19.66 11.05 -8.55
N ALA A 114 -20.15 12.23 -8.17
CA ALA A 114 -20.59 13.27 -9.12
C ALA A 114 -19.45 13.86 -9.97
N ARG A 115 -18.18 13.62 -9.62
CA ARG A 115 -17.03 14.06 -10.39
C ARG A 115 -16.46 12.90 -11.21
N PRO A 116 -16.64 12.85 -12.54
CA PRO A 116 -16.23 11.71 -13.38
C PRO A 116 -14.72 11.76 -13.65
N LEU A 117 -13.90 11.65 -12.60
CA LEU A 117 -12.44 11.68 -12.73
C LEU A 117 -11.86 10.35 -13.23
N GLY A 118 -12.65 9.28 -13.30
CA GLY A 118 -12.18 7.94 -13.68
C GLY A 118 -11.16 7.35 -12.71
N LEU A 119 -11.12 7.85 -11.46
CA LEU A 119 -10.21 7.41 -10.42
C LEU A 119 -10.90 6.43 -9.48
N PRO A 120 -10.18 5.44 -8.94
CA PRO A 120 -10.69 4.56 -7.90
C PRO A 120 -11.17 5.37 -6.69
N LEU A 121 -12.32 5.00 -6.14
CA LEU A 121 -12.91 5.61 -4.96
C LEU A 121 -12.78 4.68 -3.76
N VAL A 122 -11.87 5.02 -2.87
CA VAL A 122 -11.69 4.38 -1.57
C VAL A 122 -12.33 5.25 -0.50
N ALA A 123 -13.00 4.64 0.48
CA ALA A 123 -13.53 5.38 1.62
C ALA A 123 -13.21 4.65 2.93
N GLU A 124 -12.85 5.44 3.94
CA GLU A 124 -12.50 4.97 5.28
C GLU A 124 -13.79 4.75 6.08
N ALA A 125 -13.91 3.58 6.71
CA ALA A 125 -14.92 3.23 7.69
C ALA A 125 -14.26 3.05 9.06
N ARG A 126 -14.90 3.56 10.10
CA ARG A 126 -14.48 3.45 11.51
C ARG A 126 -15.40 2.56 12.32
N THR A 127 -16.56 2.22 11.77
CA THR A 127 -17.51 1.28 12.34
C THR A 127 -18.03 0.30 11.29
N VAL A 128 -18.59 -0.80 11.75
CA VAL A 128 -19.20 -1.81 10.87
C VAL A 128 -20.36 -1.21 10.07
N GLU A 129 -21.15 -0.35 10.70
CA GLU A 129 -22.29 0.35 10.11
C GLU A 129 -21.84 1.31 8.99
N GLU A 130 -20.75 2.04 9.21
CA GLU A 130 -20.16 2.88 8.16
C GLU A 130 -19.70 2.05 6.95
N ALA A 131 -19.09 0.88 7.20
CA ALA A 131 -18.68 -0.02 6.12
C ALA A 131 -19.89 -0.54 5.32
N GLU A 132 -21.02 -0.85 5.96
CA GLU A 132 -22.26 -1.22 5.29
C GLU A 132 -22.82 -0.08 4.43
N ILE A 133 -22.83 1.15 4.96
CA ILE A 133 -23.25 2.35 4.20
C ILE A 133 -22.36 2.53 2.98
N LEU A 134 -21.05 2.46 3.13
CA LEU A 134 -20.10 2.59 2.02
C LEU A 134 -20.30 1.53 0.94
N ALA A 135 -20.58 0.30 1.35
CA ALA A 135 -20.87 -0.78 0.42
C ALA A 135 -22.15 -0.54 -0.39
N THR A 136 -23.22 -0.04 0.25
CA THR A 136 -24.47 0.31 -0.45
C THR A 136 -24.29 1.52 -1.37
N LEU A 137 -23.35 2.40 -1.08
CA LEU A 137 -23.01 3.54 -1.92
C LEU A 137 -22.04 3.20 -3.06
N GLY A 138 -21.65 1.95 -3.24
CA GLY A 138 -20.86 1.49 -4.39
C GLY A 138 -19.48 2.16 -4.49
N VAL A 139 -18.74 2.25 -3.38
CA VAL A 139 -17.31 2.58 -3.41
C VAL A 139 -16.51 1.40 -3.95
N ASP A 140 -15.36 1.65 -4.56
CA ASP A 140 -14.53 0.57 -5.13
C ASP A 140 -13.82 -0.23 -4.04
N ARG A 141 -13.43 0.43 -2.93
CA ARG A 141 -12.75 -0.19 -1.79
C ARG A 141 -13.16 0.48 -0.49
N ILE A 142 -13.34 -0.33 0.55
CA ILE A 142 -13.58 0.13 1.93
C ILE A 142 -12.31 -0.09 2.72
N LEU A 143 -11.78 0.98 3.31
CA LEU A 143 -10.66 0.95 4.23
C LEU A 143 -11.20 0.88 5.66
N LEU A 144 -11.00 -0.23 6.34
CA LEU A 144 -11.35 -0.44 7.75
C LEU A 144 -10.23 0.12 8.62
N ASP A 145 -10.46 1.27 9.26
CA ASP A 145 -9.43 1.96 10.04
C ASP A 145 -9.52 1.61 11.52
N ASN A 146 -8.44 1.06 12.06
CA ASN A 146 -8.32 0.64 13.46
C ASN A 146 -9.35 -0.40 13.94
N PHE A 147 -9.80 -1.27 13.07
CA PHE A 147 -10.68 -2.40 13.42
C PHE A 147 -9.88 -3.50 14.13
N THR A 148 -10.54 -4.19 15.07
CA THR A 148 -10.04 -5.46 15.61
C THR A 148 -10.28 -6.60 14.62
N PRO A 149 -9.55 -7.74 14.69
CA PRO A 149 -9.79 -8.90 13.82
C PRO A 149 -11.24 -9.41 13.88
N SER A 150 -11.90 -9.34 15.04
CA SER A 150 -13.30 -9.72 15.21
C SER A 150 -14.25 -8.77 14.46
N GLN A 151 -14.00 -7.46 14.53
CA GLN A 151 -14.76 -6.47 13.76
C GLN A 151 -14.58 -6.64 12.25
N VAL A 152 -13.36 -6.92 11.79
CA VAL A 152 -13.08 -7.23 10.37
C VAL A 152 -13.89 -8.44 9.93
N THR A 153 -13.88 -9.54 10.69
CA THR A 153 -14.66 -10.76 10.40
C THR A 153 -16.15 -10.45 10.32
N MET A 154 -16.67 -9.69 11.30
CA MET A 154 -18.08 -9.28 11.32
C MET A 154 -18.44 -8.45 10.09
N THR A 155 -17.61 -7.47 9.73
CA THR A 155 -17.82 -6.61 8.57
C THR A 155 -17.90 -7.44 7.30
N VAL A 156 -16.88 -8.28 7.04
CA VAL A 156 -16.87 -9.15 5.85
C VAL A 156 -18.12 -10.02 5.77
N ARG A 157 -18.57 -10.59 6.90
CA ARG A 157 -19.80 -11.40 6.96
C ARG A 157 -21.04 -10.60 6.59
N ARG A 158 -21.19 -9.38 7.13
CA ARG A 158 -22.34 -8.50 6.87
C ARG A 158 -22.36 -8.03 5.42
N LEU A 159 -21.21 -7.62 4.87
CA LEU A 159 -21.10 -7.23 3.46
C LEU A 159 -21.45 -8.38 2.50
N LYS A 160 -21.02 -9.60 2.81
CA LYS A 160 -21.42 -10.80 2.04
C LYS A 160 -22.94 -11.04 2.09
N ALA A 161 -23.57 -10.80 3.23
CA ALA A 161 -25.02 -10.93 3.37
C ALA A 161 -25.76 -9.86 2.55
N LEU A 162 -25.29 -8.62 2.55
CA LEU A 162 -25.84 -7.53 1.73
C LEU A 162 -25.71 -7.84 0.21
N GLY A 163 -24.57 -8.35 -0.21
CA GLY A 163 -24.34 -8.77 -1.60
C GLY A 163 -25.30 -9.86 -2.05
N LYS A 164 -25.48 -10.90 -1.22
CA LYS A 164 -26.45 -11.98 -1.50
C LYS A 164 -27.90 -11.48 -1.56
N ALA A 165 -28.23 -10.44 -0.80
CA ALA A 165 -29.55 -9.81 -0.80
C ALA A 165 -29.77 -8.83 -1.97
N GLY A 166 -28.80 -8.64 -2.86
CA GLY A 166 -28.86 -7.70 -3.98
C GLY A 166 -28.93 -6.22 -3.57
N LYS A 167 -28.45 -5.91 -2.34
CA LYS A 167 -28.51 -4.55 -1.78
C LYS A 167 -27.26 -3.70 -2.02
N LEU A 168 -26.30 -4.22 -2.76
CA LEU A 168 -25.09 -3.48 -3.09
C LEU A 168 -25.17 -2.88 -4.48
N GLU A 169 -24.84 -1.58 -4.59
CA GLU A 169 -24.50 -1.01 -5.89
C GLU A 169 -23.17 -1.65 -6.33
N GLY A 170 -23.17 -2.27 -7.51
CA GLY A 170 -21.91 -2.77 -8.08
C GLY A 170 -20.89 -1.64 -8.20
N PRO A 171 -19.61 -1.90 -7.98
CA PRO A 171 -18.58 -0.90 -8.18
C PRO A 171 -18.60 -0.45 -9.65
N ARG A 172 -18.24 0.79 -9.87
CA ARG A 172 -18.20 1.38 -11.21
C ARG A 172 -17.25 0.59 -12.11
N PRO A 173 -17.60 0.36 -13.38
CA PRO A 173 -16.66 -0.25 -14.31
C PRO A 173 -15.37 0.58 -14.31
N ALA A 174 -14.24 -0.05 -14.02
CA ALA A 174 -12.96 0.60 -14.10
C ALA A 174 -12.78 1.14 -15.52
N THR A 175 -12.73 2.46 -15.67
CA THR A 175 -12.29 3.09 -16.91
C THR A 175 -10.77 2.89 -16.99
N ALA A 176 -10.40 1.67 -17.37
CA ALA A 176 -9.03 1.24 -17.56
C ALA A 176 -8.40 2.00 -18.73
N LYS A 177 -7.90 3.21 -18.54
CA LYS A 177 -7.04 3.87 -19.55
C LYS A 177 -6.27 5.10 -19.04
N ARG A 178 -5.69 5.12 -17.83
CA ARG A 178 -4.78 6.23 -17.50
C ARG A 178 -3.60 5.92 -16.57
N ALA A 179 -3.20 4.67 -16.40
CA ALA A 179 -2.07 4.30 -15.54
C ALA A 179 -0.72 4.12 -16.29
N ALA A 180 -0.55 4.62 -17.51
CA ALA A 180 0.66 4.34 -18.28
C ALA A 180 1.19 5.55 -19.05
N LYS A 181 1.52 6.65 -18.38
CA LYS A 181 2.41 7.69 -18.94
C LYS A 181 3.28 8.34 -17.84
N GLY A 182 4.01 7.56 -17.14
CA GLY A 182 5.09 7.95 -16.26
C GLY A 182 5.75 6.67 -15.80
N GLY A 183 7.05 6.48 -16.07
CA GLY A 183 7.80 5.27 -15.79
C GLY A 183 7.94 4.98 -14.28
N GLY A 184 6.84 4.73 -13.61
CA GLY A 184 6.74 4.34 -12.22
C GLY A 184 5.97 3.02 -12.13
N THR A 185 6.39 2.15 -11.22
CA THR A 185 5.74 0.91 -10.83
C THR A 185 4.23 1.10 -10.73
N ALA A 186 3.47 0.18 -11.31
CA ALA A 186 2.01 0.25 -11.39
C ALA A 186 1.41 0.47 -9.99
N VAL A 187 0.72 1.60 -9.81
CA VAL A 187 -0.20 1.79 -8.68
C VAL A 187 -1.16 0.61 -8.70
N ALA A 188 -1.42 0.01 -7.54
CA ALA A 188 -2.45 -1.01 -7.42
C ALA A 188 -3.79 -0.42 -7.86
N ALA A 189 -4.04 -0.46 -9.17
CA ALA A 189 -5.38 -0.29 -9.68
C ALA A 189 -6.22 -1.41 -9.06
N PRO A 190 -7.47 -1.16 -8.66
CA PRO A 190 -8.34 -2.22 -8.22
C PRO A 190 -8.34 -3.30 -9.30
N GLU A 191 -7.75 -4.45 -8.98
CA GLU A 191 -7.88 -5.64 -9.82
C GLU A 191 -9.36 -5.97 -9.84
N SER A 192 -9.88 -6.18 -11.04
CA SER A 192 -11.28 -6.47 -11.35
C SER A 192 -12.10 -6.98 -10.17
N ILE A 193 -13.04 -6.19 -9.80
CA ILE A 193 -14.13 -6.38 -8.84
C ILE A 193 -14.44 -7.87 -8.63
N SER A 194 -14.42 -8.28 -7.37
CA SER A 194 -14.89 -9.60 -6.95
C SER A 194 -16.26 -9.88 -7.58
N SER A 195 -16.39 -11.07 -8.18
CA SER A 195 -17.63 -11.59 -8.75
C SER A 195 -18.75 -11.64 -7.70
N GLY A 196 -19.45 -10.51 -7.49
CA GLY A 196 -20.51 -10.40 -6.48
C GLY A 196 -20.84 -8.98 -6.04
N GLY A 197 -20.22 -7.95 -6.62
CA GLY A 197 -20.57 -6.55 -6.29
C GLY A 197 -20.08 -6.07 -4.92
N ILE A 198 -19.31 -6.87 -4.16
CA ILE A 198 -18.77 -6.50 -2.85
C ILE A 198 -17.51 -5.66 -3.07
N PRO A 199 -17.39 -4.47 -2.45
CA PRO A 199 -16.16 -3.67 -2.51
C PRO A 199 -14.95 -4.44 -1.99
N GLU A 200 -13.76 -4.12 -2.51
CA GLU A 200 -12.51 -4.62 -1.93
C GLU A 200 -12.39 -4.17 -0.47
N ILE A 201 -11.85 -5.01 0.39
CA ILE A 201 -11.63 -4.70 1.80
C ILE A 201 -10.15 -4.47 2.04
N GLU A 202 -9.83 -3.28 2.52
CA GLU A 202 -8.50 -2.89 3.00
C GLU A 202 -8.55 -2.72 4.51
N VAL A 203 -7.58 -3.30 5.24
CA VAL A 203 -7.43 -3.11 6.69
C VAL A 203 -6.23 -2.20 6.94
N SER A 204 -6.40 -1.24 7.85
CA SER A 204 -5.38 -0.27 8.23
C SER A 204 -5.45 0.07 9.72
N GLY A 205 -4.35 0.61 10.25
CA GLY A 205 -4.27 1.08 11.64
C GLY A 205 -3.72 0.02 12.59
N GLY A 206 -2.67 0.38 13.34
CA GLY A 206 -2.07 -0.47 14.37
C GLY A 206 -1.42 -1.78 13.87
N ILE A 207 -1.23 -1.94 12.57
CA ILE A 207 -0.66 -3.17 11.98
C ILE A 207 0.85 -3.22 12.21
N ARG A 208 1.31 -4.33 12.80
CA ARG A 208 2.71 -4.66 13.05
C ARG A 208 3.01 -6.05 12.53
N LEU A 209 4.30 -6.39 12.43
CA LEU A 209 4.72 -7.70 11.95
C LEU A 209 4.20 -8.85 12.84
N GLU A 210 4.12 -8.59 14.15
CA GLU A 210 3.69 -9.57 15.15
C GLU A 210 2.19 -9.88 15.07
N ASN A 211 1.35 -8.93 14.62
CA ASN A 211 -0.10 -9.09 14.61
C ASN A 211 -0.72 -9.19 13.22
N ILE A 212 0.04 -8.93 12.15
CA ILE A 212 -0.51 -8.83 10.79
C ILE A 212 -1.27 -10.09 10.36
N ARG A 213 -0.81 -11.27 10.80
CA ARG A 213 -1.45 -12.55 10.46
C ARG A 213 -2.89 -12.66 10.97
N GLU A 214 -3.20 -11.99 12.08
CA GLU A 214 -4.54 -11.96 12.66
C GLU A 214 -5.54 -11.17 11.78
N PHE A 215 -5.04 -10.25 10.97
CA PHE A 215 -5.83 -9.44 10.05
C PHE A 215 -5.91 -10.02 8.63
N ALA A 216 -5.08 -11.01 8.31
CA ALA A 216 -5.07 -11.69 7.01
C ALA A 216 -6.23 -12.70 6.90
N LEU A 217 -7.46 -12.20 7.00
CA LEU A 217 -8.70 -12.98 7.13
C LEU A 217 -9.37 -13.20 5.76
N PRO A 218 -10.14 -14.28 5.60
CA PRO A 218 -10.89 -14.55 4.38
C PRO A 218 -11.89 -13.42 4.04
N GLY A 219 -11.68 -12.79 2.89
CA GLY A 219 -12.47 -11.65 2.42
C GLY A 219 -11.78 -10.30 2.59
N VAL A 220 -10.63 -10.24 3.24
CA VAL A 220 -9.72 -9.10 3.19
C VAL A 220 -8.90 -9.21 1.91
N THR A 221 -8.79 -8.12 1.18
CA THR A 221 -8.00 -8.03 -0.06
C THR A 221 -6.63 -7.43 0.22
N TYR A 222 -6.59 -6.38 1.04
CA TYR A 222 -5.37 -5.63 1.31
C TYR A 222 -5.17 -5.34 2.79
N ILE A 223 -3.91 -5.25 3.18
CA ILE A 223 -3.50 -4.67 4.46
C ILE A 223 -2.50 -3.57 4.17
N SER A 224 -2.82 -2.32 4.56
CA SER A 224 -1.93 -1.18 4.39
C SER A 224 -1.11 -0.93 5.64
N VAL A 225 0.21 -0.79 5.45
CA VAL A 225 1.19 -0.70 6.54
C VAL A 225 2.06 0.54 6.37
N GLY A 226 1.84 1.55 7.21
CA GLY A 226 2.64 2.78 7.19
C GLY A 226 4.09 2.58 7.62
N ALA A 227 4.34 1.62 8.52
CA ALA A 227 5.66 1.34 9.06
C ALA A 227 6.69 0.94 8.00
N LEU A 228 6.25 0.43 6.85
CA LEU A 228 7.13 0.06 5.74
C LEU A 228 8.03 1.22 5.29
N THR A 229 7.52 2.44 5.38
CA THR A 229 8.23 3.63 4.91
C THR A 229 8.66 4.55 6.05
N HIS A 230 7.80 4.83 7.04
CA HIS A 230 8.17 5.78 8.09
C HIS A 230 9.01 5.18 9.23
N SER A 231 9.09 3.83 9.36
CA SER A 231 9.79 3.18 10.49
C SER A 231 10.71 2.04 10.08
N ALA A 232 11.02 1.89 8.78
CA ALA A 232 11.96 0.87 8.35
C ALA A 232 13.38 1.20 8.86
N PRO A 233 14.08 0.24 9.51
CA PRO A 233 15.50 0.41 9.84
C PRO A 233 16.33 0.41 8.57
N ALA A 234 17.43 1.16 8.56
CA ALA A 234 18.41 1.09 7.48
C ALA A 234 19.17 -0.25 7.54
N LEU A 235 19.52 -0.79 6.37
CA LEU A 235 20.40 -1.94 6.30
C LEU A 235 21.86 -1.50 6.48
N ASP A 236 22.66 -2.28 7.21
CA ASP A 236 24.08 -1.95 7.40
C ASP A 236 24.89 -2.37 6.17
N LEU A 237 25.44 -1.38 5.46
CA LEU A 237 26.26 -1.55 4.25
C LEU A 237 27.51 -0.68 4.34
N SER A 238 28.62 -1.22 3.86
CA SER A 238 29.90 -0.51 3.79
C SER A 238 30.50 -0.60 2.40
N LEU A 239 31.32 0.40 2.05
CA LEU A 239 32.15 0.36 0.85
C LEU A 239 33.59 0.05 1.28
N LEU A 240 34.18 -0.94 0.65
CA LEU A 240 35.58 -1.32 0.84
C LEU A 240 36.36 -1.07 -0.44
N VAL A 241 37.56 -0.56 -0.33
CA VAL A 241 38.47 -0.40 -1.46
C VAL A 241 39.35 -1.65 -1.54
N ASP A 242 39.27 -2.38 -2.67
CA ASP A 242 40.03 -3.61 -2.84
C ASP A 242 41.43 -3.30 -3.41
N ASP A 243 41.49 -2.56 -4.52
CA ASP A 243 42.74 -2.26 -5.25
C ASP A 243 42.81 -0.80 -5.69
N VAL A 244 44.01 -0.22 -5.63
CA VAL A 244 44.33 1.11 -6.17
C VAL A 244 45.39 0.91 -7.23
N SER A 245 44.98 0.94 -8.51
CA SER A 245 45.89 0.93 -9.67
C SER A 245 46.15 2.32 -10.18
#